data_e5fbf2a2e61adf922c71fc099b8e7bdc
#
_entry.id   e5fbf2a2e61adf922c71fc099b8e7bdc
#
_cell.length_a   1.000
_cell.length_b   1.000
_cell.length_c   1.000
_cell.angle_alpha   90.00
_cell.angle_beta   90.00
_cell.angle_gamma   90.00
#
_symmetry.space_group_name_H-M   'P 1'
#
loop_
_entity.id
_entity.type
_entity.pdbx_description
1 polymer ?
#
loop_
_entity_poly.entity_id
_entity_poly.type
_entity_poly.pdbx_seq_one_letter_code
_entity_poly.pdbx_strand_id
1 'polypeptide(L)'
;MDRHDYAEIYAEGVMPMTIEESKQIHYIIKEIETIKRDLAELRMKNPYKENIITDMPKGGGSANDLSKYMSDIMDLEDMLNYALRKLQRERRKFEEFLETIDDSEIRLILRLRCINNMGWSDIGEELNMDRRTASRKFYKFFREQKLPTMPVDI
;
A
#
# COMPACT_ATOMS: atom_id res chain seq x y z
N MET A 1 12.01 -8.91 -19.78
CA MET A 1 12.83 -9.65 -18.83
C MET A 1 11.98 -9.95 -17.61
N ASP A 2 11.71 -11.23 -17.37
CA ASP A 2 10.83 -11.65 -16.28
C ASP A 2 11.59 -11.57 -14.95
N ARG A 3 10.84 -11.36 -13.87
CA ARG A 3 11.36 -11.29 -12.49
C ARG A 3 12.22 -12.53 -12.10
N HIS A 4 12.03 -13.63 -12.81
CA HIS A 4 12.78 -14.87 -12.63
C HIS A 4 14.20 -14.78 -13.15
N ASP A 5 14.41 -14.00 -14.23
CA ASP A 5 15.73 -13.83 -14.84
C ASP A 5 16.67 -12.98 -13.95
N TYR A 6 16.11 -12.09 -13.13
CA TYR A 6 16.89 -11.31 -12.19
C TYR A 6 17.37 -12.12 -10.97
N ALA A 7 16.65 -13.16 -10.57
CA ALA A 7 17.03 -14.00 -9.44
C ALA A 7 18.29 -14.83 -9.69
N GLU A 8 18.56 -15.20 -10.95
CA GLU A 8 19.79 -15.92 -11.33
C GLU A 8 21.00 -14.99 -11.42
N ILE A 9 20.79 -13.71 -11.75
CA ILE A 9 21.87 -12.70 -11.85
C ILE A 9 22.35 -12.23 -10.47
N TYR A 10 21.48 -12.29 -9.47
CA TYR A 10 21.77 -11.90 -8.08
C TYR A 10 21.93 -13.11 -7.17
N ALA A 11 22.90 -13.96 -7.45
CA ALA A 11 23.20 -15.15 -6.63
C ALA A 11 23.57 -14.84 -5.17
N GLU A 12 23.65 -13.56 -4.79
CA GLU A 12 23.88 -13.05 -3.44
C GLU A 12 22.75 -12.13 -2.91
N GLY A 13 21.51 -12.39 -3.31
CA GLY A 13 20.39 -12.13 -2.42
C GLY A 13 19.77 -10.73 -2.42
N VAL A 14 20.17 -9.76 -3.25
CA VAL A 14 19.56 -8.42 -3.23
C VAL A 14 18.90 -8.10 -4.56
N MET A 15 17.59 -8.21 -4.62
CA MET A 15 16.80 -7.66 -5.73
C MET A 15 16.76 -6.13 -5.61
N PRO A 16 17.26 -5.36 -6.61
CA PRO A 16 17.09 -3.92 -6.59
C PRO A 16 15.60 -3.58 -6.64
N MET A 17 15.21 -2.61 -5.85
CA MET A 17 13.85 -2.11 -5.84
C MET A 17 13.76 -0.82 -6.67
N THR A 18 12.78 -0.71 -7.53
CA THR A 18 12.54 0.52 -8.29
C THR A 18 11.74 1.53 -7.45
N ILE A 19 11.78 2.80 -7.86
CA ILE A 19 10.95 3.84 -7.26
C ILE A 19 9.45 3.48 -7.38
N GLU A 20 9.04 2.93 -8.50
CA GLU A 20 7.65 2.51 -8.73
C GLU A 20 7.23 1.41 -7.76
N GLU A 21 8.08 0.43 -7.53
CA GLU A 21 7.84 -0.62 -6.53
C GLU A 21 7.78 -0.04 -5.11
N SER A 22 8.64 0.92 -4.79
CA SER A 22 8.64 1.58 -3.49
C SER A 22 7.35 2.38 -3.21
N LYS A 23 6.67 2.84 -4.26
CA LYS A 23 5.40 3.57 -4.16
C LYS A 23 4.17 2.65 -4.01
N GLN A 24 4.30 1.36 -4.25
CA GLN A 24 3.16 0.43 -4.20
C GLN A 24 2.48 0.39 -2.85
N ILE A 25 3.24 0.42 -1.76
CA ILE A 25 2.69 0.45 -0.40
C ILE A 25 1.79 1.67 -0.21
N HIS A 26 2.22 2.84 -0.68
CA HIS A 26 1.43 4.08 -0.61
C HIS A 26 0.09 3.94 -1.35
N TYR A 27 0.10 3.44 -2.56
CA TYR A 27 -1.12 3.27 -3.35
C TYR A 27 -2.06 2.22 -2.76
N ILE A 28 -1.54 1.11 -2.25
CA ILE A 28 -2.35 0.09 -1.56
C ILE A 28 -3.01 0.67 -0.30
N ILE A 29 -2.30 1.49 0.47
CA ILE A 29 -2.88 2.20 1.62
C ILE A 29 -4.05 3.10 1.17
N LYS A 30 -3.91 3.81 0.06
CA LYS A 30 -4.97 4.64 -0.50
C LYS A 30 -6.18 3.83 -1.00
N GLU A 31 -5.94 2.68 -1.62
CA GLU A 31 -7.00 1.73 -1.96
C GLU A 31 -7.78 1.28 -0.72
N ILE A 32 -7.07 0.89 0.34
CA ILE A 32 -7.68 0.46 1.62
C ILE A 32 -8.52 1.58 2.22
N GLU A 33 -8.03 2.81 2.26
CA GLU A 33 -8.78 3.98 2.75
C GLU A 33 -10.07 4.20 1.94
N THR A 34 -10.00 4.03 0.62
CA THR A 34 -11.16 4.15 -0.27
C THR A 34 -12.19 3.06 -0.02
N ILE A 35 -11.77 1.80 0.05
CA ILE A 35 -12.67 0.66 0.33
C ILE A 35 -13.34 0.81 1.71
N LYS A 36 -12.59 1.24 2.71
CA LYS A 36 -13.15 1.49 4.06
C LYS A 36 -14.21 2.58 4.05
N ARG A 37 -14.01 3.64 3.27
CA ARG A 37 -14.98 4.71 3.11
C ARG A 37 -16.24 4.22 2.42
N ASP A 38 -16.10 3.49 1.31
CA ASP A 38 -17.23 2.92 0.57
C ASP A 38 -18.04 1.96 1.46
N LEU A 39 -17.35 1.15 2.26
CA LEU A 39 -17.98 0.23 3.21
C LEU A 39 -18.74 1.00 4.31
N ALA A 40 -18.18 2.09 4.83
CA ALA A 40 -18.84 2.94 5.82
C ALA A 40 -20.10 3.61 5.24
N GLU A 41 -20.00 4.14 4.02
CA GLU A 41 -21.15 4.74 3.31
C GLU A 41 -22.26 3.71 3.07
N LEU A 42 -21.90 2.51 2.64
CA LEU A 42 -22.88 1.43 2.41
C LEU A 42 -23.58 1.01 3.71
N ARG A 43 -22.82 0.91 4.81
CA ARG A 43 -23.40 0.58 6.13
C ARG A 43 -24.33 1.67 6.67
N MET A 44 -24.12 2.93 6.30
CA MET A 44 -25.05 4.02 6.61
C MET A 44 -26.40 3.88 5.88
N LYS A 45 -26.40 3.28 4.69
CA LYS A 45 -27.59 3.04 3.87
C LYS A 45 -28.32 1.74 4.24
N ASN A 46 -28.14 1.24 5.46
CA ASN A 46 -28.75 0.00 5.91
C ASN A 46 -30.29 0.10 5.86
N PRO A 47 -30.97 -0.70 5.04
CA PRO A 47 -32.43 -0.65 4.87
C PRO A 47 -33.19 -1.03 6.16
N TYR A 48 -32.56 -1.65 7.14
CA TYR A 48 -33.18 -1.95 8.45
C TYR A 48 -33.24 -0.76 9.39
N LYS A 49 -32.39 0.23 9.28
CA LYS A 49 -32.40 1.37 10.20
C LYS A 49 -33.62 2.27 10.03
N GLU A 50 -34.23 2.28 8.85
CA GLU A 50 -35.41 3.09 8.56
C GLU A 50 -36.72 2.45 9.06
N ASN A 51 -36.73 1.16 9.37
CA ASN A 51 -37.93 0.44 9.79
C ASN A 51 -38.22 0.45 11.30
N ILE A 52 -37.37 1.08 12.12
CA ILE A 52 -37.50 1.03 13.58
C ILE A 52 -38.38 2.19 14.12
N ILE A 53 -38.76 3.19 13.34
CA ILE A 53 -39.39 4.42 13.84
C ILE A 53 -40.81 4.66 13.32
N THR A 54 -41.39 3.80 12.51
CA THR A 54 -42.77 3.98 12.08
C THR A 54 -43.63 2.78 12.45
N ASP A 55 -44.59 3.02 13.33
CA ASP A 55 -45.69 2.11 13.74
C ASP A 55 -46.69 1.82 12.59
N MET A 56 -46.28 2.01 11.34
CA MET A 56 -47.05 1.67 10.19
C MET A 56 -46.38 0.54 9.38
N PRO A 57 -47.16 -0.51 8.98
CA PRO A 57 -46.65 -1.51 8.08
C PRO A 57 -46.54 -0.89 6.66
N LYS A 58 -45.41 -0.20 6.42
CA LYS A 58 -45.00 0.05 5.03
C LYS A 58 -44.45 -1.26 4.50
N GLY A 59 -45.04 -1.70 3.39
CA GLY A 59 -44.62 -2.90 2.70
C GLY A 59 -43.10 -2.96 2.59
N GLY A 60 -42.56 -3.98 3.22
CA GLY A 60 -41.12 -4.08 3.46
C GLY A 60 -40.32 -4.02 2.19
N GLY A 61 -39.14 -3.45 2.31
CA GLY A 61 -38.10 -3.68 1.32
C GLY A 61 -38.04 -5.18 1.05
N SER A 62 -38.03 -5.54 -0.23
CA SER A 62 -38.14 -6.94 -0.61
C SER A 62 -36.97 -7.72 0.01
N ALA A 63 -37.16 -9.02 0.28
CA ALA A 63 -36.07 -9.90 0.70
C ALA A 63 -34.87 -9.82 -0.24
N ASN A 64 -35.10 -9.44 -1.51
CA ASN A 64 -34.06 -9.18 -2.51
C ASN A 64 -33.20 -7.95 -2.21
N ASP A 65 -33.76 -6.87 -1.66
CA ASP A 65 -33.03 -5.64 -1.33
C ASP A 65 -32.06 -5.89 -0.16
N LEU A 66 -32.50 -6.69 0.82
CA LEU A 66 -31.64 -7.09 1.90
C LEU A 66 -30.53 -8.02 1.46
N SER A 67 -30.85 -9.02 0.66
CA SER A 67 -29.89 -9.97 0.11
C SER A 67 -28.83 -9.24 -0.70
N LYS A 68 -29.24 -8.26 -1.54
CA LYS A 68 -28.32 -7.42 -2.29
C LYS A 68 -27.43 -6.59 -1.37
N TYR A 69 -28.01 -5.94 -0.37
CA TYR A 69 -27.26 -5.14 0.61
C TYR A 69 -26.19 -5.97 1.32
N MET A 70 -26.55 -7.16 1.80
CA MET A 70 -25.61 -8.08 2.45
C MET A 70 -24.52 -8.56 1.50
N SER A 71 -24.87 -8.87 0.25
CA SER A 71 -23.92 -9.27 -0.79
C SER A 71 -22.93 -8.14 -1.10
N ASP A 72 -23.38 -6.91 -1.23
CA ASP A 72 -22.54 -5.75 -1.52
C ASP A 72 -21.57 -5.48 -0.36
N ILE A 73 -22.00 -5.65 0.90
CA ILE A 73 -21.11 -5.57 2.08
C ILE A 73 -20.04 -6.66 2.05
N MET A 74 -20.44 -7.90 1.79
CA MET A 74 -19.50 -9.02 1.74
C MET A 74 -18.44 -8.83 0.64
N ASP A 75 -18.85 -8.33 -0.52
CA ASP A 75 -17.93 -8.04 -1.63
C ASP A 75 -16.89 -6.98 -1.24
N LEU A 76 -17.31 -5.89 -0.58
CA LEU A 76 -16.39 -4.85 -0.10
C LEU A 76 -15.47 -5.36 1.01
N GLU A 77 -15.97 -6.19 1.92
CA GLU A 77 -15.16 -6.83 2.96
C GLU A 77 -14.10 -7.77 2.36
N ASP A 78 -14.46 -8.53 1.34
CA ASP A 78 -13.53 -9.41 0.61
C ASP A 78 -12.46 -8.60 -0.12
N MET A 79 -12.84 -7.50 -0.76
CA MET A 79 -11.90 -6.56 -1.39
C MET A 79 -10.93 -5.97 -0.35
N LEU A 80 -11.45 -5.56 0.81
CA LEU A 80 -10.62 -5.03 1.91
C LEU A 80 -9.62 -6.07 2.41
N ASN A 81 -10.06 -7.28 2.66
CA ASN A 81 -9.19 -8.37 3.11
C ASN A 81 -8.12 -8.72 2.08
N TYR A 82 -8.45 -8.71 0.80
CA TYR A 82 -7.49 -8.91 -0.28
C TYR A 82 -6.42 -7.78 -0.30
N ALA A 83 -6.84 -6.53 -0.20
CA ALA A 83 -5.94 -5.38 -0.18
C ALA A 83 -5.01 -5.38 1.05
N LEU A 84 -5.53 -5.77 2.22
CA LEU A 84 -4.73 -5.93 3.44
C LEU A 84 -3.66 -7.02 3.31
N ARG A 85 -4.00 -8.16 2.72
CA ARG A 85 -3.02 -9.23 2.45
C ARG A 85 -1.95 -8.78 1.45
N LYS A 86 -2.34 -8.02 0.42
CA LYS A 86 -1.42 -7.43 -0.55
C LYS A 86 -0.46 -6.45 0.13
N LEU A 87 -0.98 -5.59 1.02
CA LEU A 87 -0.17 -4.66 1.81
C LEU A 87 0.88 -5.40 2.65
N GLN A 88 0.51 -6.47 3.33
CA GLN A 88 1.43 -7.27 4.12
C GLN A 88 2.56 -7.88 3.27
N ARG A 89 2.24 -8.38 2.07
CA ARG A 89 3.24 -8.92 1.15
C ARG A 89 4.22 -7.86 0.67
N GLU A 90 3.72 -6.70 0.27
CA GLU A 90 4.57 -5.62 -0.22
C GLU A 90 5.44 -5.03 0.91
N ARG A 91 4.91 -4.90 2.12
CA ARG A 91 5.70 -4.51 3.30
C ARG A 91 6.82 -5.50 3.59
N ARG A 92 6.56 -6.79 3.54
CA ARG A 92 7.59 -7.82 3.77
C ARG A 92 8.71 -7.73 2.74
N LYS A 93 8.39 -7.62 1.47
CA LYS A 93 9.38 -7.42 0.41
C LYS A 93 10.24 -6.17 0.65
N PHE A 94 9.60 -5.10 1.07
CA PHE A 94 10.29 -3.85 1.34
C PHE A 94 11.21 -3.96 2.57
N GLU A 95 10.79 -4.62 3.63
CA GLU A 95 11.62 -4.87 4.81
C GLU A 95 12.86 -5.71 4.46
N GLU A 96 12.68 -6.77 3.66
CA GLU A 96 13.80 -7.58 3.16
C GLU A 96 14.78 -6.75 2.33
N PHE A 97 14.28 -5.85 1.52
CA PHE A 97 15.11 -4.89 0.78
C PHE A 97 15.87 -3.93 1.71
N LEU A 98 15.21 -3.37 2.73
CA LEU A 98 15.84 -2.48 3.69
C LEU A 98 17.01 -3.14 4.44
N GLU A 99 16.90 -4.43 4.76
CA GLU A 99 17.97 -5.18 5.42
C GLU A 99 19.27 -5.25 4.61
N THR A 100 19.18 -5.06 3.30
CA THR A 100 20.33 -5.06 2.40
C THR A 100 21.08 -3.73 2.35
N ILE A 101 20.53 -2.68 2.96
CA ILE A 101 21.08 -1.32 2.92
C ILE A 101 21.92 -1.10 4.19
N ASP A 102 23.24 -0.88 4.03
CA ASP A 102 24.14 -0.67 5.15
C ASP A 102 23.98 0.70 5.81
N ASP A 103 23.67 1.73 5.04
CA ASP A 103 23.49 3.10 5.53
C ASP A 103 22.19 3.24 6.32
N SER A 104 22.31 3.42 7.64
CA SER A 104 21.18 3.54 8.56
C SER A 104 20.33 4.79 8.31
N GLU A 105 20.92 5.89 7.87
CA GLU A 105 20.19 7.13 7.55
C GLU A 105 19.30 6.90 6.32
N ILE A 106 19.84 6.34 5.26
CA ILE A 106 19.10 6.01 4.03
C ILE A 106 18.00 5.00 4.32
N ARG A 107 18.32 3.95 5.07
CA ARG A 107 17.36 2.93 5.48
C ARG A 107 16.17 3.54 6.24
N LEU A 108 16.44 4.49 7.13
CA LEU A 108 15.42 5.18 7.90
C LEU A 108 14.56 6.12 7.02
N ILE A 109 15.17 6.89 6.13
CA ILE A 109 14.44 7.74 5.16
C ILE A 109 13.49 6.90 4.31
N LEU A 110 13.96 5.77 3.78
CA LEU A 110 13.15 4.86 2.98
C LEU A 110 12.00 4.26 3.80
N ARG A 111 12.24 3.86 5.03
CA ARG A 111 11.21 3.33 5.94
C ARG A 111 10.12 4.36 6.20
N LEU A 112 10.50 5.55 6.61
CA LEU A 112 9.57 6.63 6.94
C LEU A 112 8.74 7.03 5.71
N ARG A 113 9.36 7.09 4.55
CA ARG A 113 8.66 7.47 3.31
C ARG A 113 7.77 6.36 2.75
N CYS A 114 8.27 5.15 2.64
CA CYS A 114 7.62 4.07 1.89
C CYS A 114 6.73 3.18 2.76
N ILE A 115 7.09 2.93 4.01
CA ILE A 115 6.30 2.09 4.92
C ILE A 115 5.35 2.94 5.77
N ASN A 116 5.87 4.00 6.39
CA ASN A 116 5.10 4.88 7.27
C ASN A 116 4.30 5.96 6.51
N ASN A 117 4.52 6.09 5.21
CA ASN A 117 3.81 7.02 4.34
C ASN A 117 3.92 8.49 4.76
N MET A 118 5.06 8.87 5.34
CA MET A 118 5.29 10.23 5.83
C MET A 118 5.61 11.22 4.71
N GLY A 119 5.17 12.46 4.88
CA GLY A 119 5.56 13.59 4.03
C GLY A 119 7.02 14.00 4.23
N TRP A 120 7.61 14.67 3.24
CA TRP A 120 9.01 15.11 3.34
C TRP A 120 9.27 16.09 4.48
N SER A 121 8.27 16.92 4.82
CA SER A 121 8.39 17.87 5.95
C SER A 121 8.48 17.12 7.28
N ASP A 122 7.63 16.11 7.47
CA ASP A 122 7.59 15.30 8.70
C ASP A 122 8.87 14.46 8.84
N ILE A 123 9.37 13.91 7.73
CA ILE A 123 10.65 13.18 7.70
C ILE A 123 11.80 14.12 8.07
N GLY A 124 11.81 15.34 7.52
CA GLY A 124 12.82 16.34 7.85
C GLY A 124 12.81 16.70 9.34
N GLU A 125 11.64 16.91 9.93
CA GLU A 125 11.51 17.18 11.36
C GLU A 125 12.01 16.01 12.22
N GLU A 126 11.61 14.78 11.88
CA GLU A 126 12.00 13.59 12.65
C GLU A 126 13.52 13.32 12.59
N LEU A 127 14.15 13.60 11.46
CA LEU A 127 15.59 13.35 11.25
C LEU A 127 16.47 14.60 11.46
N ASN A 128 15.88 15.73 11.89
CA ASN A 128 16.58 17.02 12.06
C ASN A 128 17.34 17.45 10.80
N MET A 129 16.68 17.33 9.65
CA MET A 129 17.21 17.78 8.37
C MET A 129 16.16 18.56 7.57
N ASP A 130 16.62 19.33 6.59
CA ASP A 130 15.71 20.02 5.67
C ASP A 130 14.95 19.01 4.79
N ARG A 131 13.66 19.26 4.53
CA ARG A 131 12.81 18.41 3.68
C ARG A 131 13.40 18.15 2.30
N ARG A 132 14.10 19.12 1.73
CA ARG A 132 14.78 18.99 0.44
C ARG A 132 15.97 18.04 0.52
N THR A 133 16.68 18.06 1.65
CA THR A 133 17.80 17.15 1.91
C THR A 133 17.33 15.72 2.01
N ALA A 134 16.25 15.45 2.75
CA ALA A 134 15.65 14.13 2.85
C ALA A 134 15.19 13.60 1.49
N SER A 135 14.45 14.42 0.74
CA SER A 135 13.98 14.10 -0.61
C SER A 135 15.13 13.82 -1.58
N ARG A 136 16.16 14.67 -1.58
CA ARG A 136 17.35 14.52 -2.43
C ARG A 136 18.10 13.22 -2.15
N LYS A 137 18.29 12.86 -0.87
CA LYS A 137 18.94 11.61 -0.47
C LYS A 137 18.17 10.38 -0.94
N PHE A 138 16.84 10.41 -0.82
CA PHE A 138 15.95 9.35 -1.29
C PHE A 138 16.08 9.13 -2.82
N TYR A 139 15.94 10.18 -3.62
CA TYR A 139 16.04 10.06 -5.07
C TYR A 139 17.45 9.73 -5.55
N LYS A 140 18.47 10.25 -4.88
CA LYS A 140 19.88 9.93 -5.15
C LYS A 140 20.14 8.44 -4.94
N PHE A 141 19.63 7.87 -3.85
CA PHE A 141 19.76 6.45 -3.56
C PHE A 141 19.22 5.58 -4.73
N PHE A 142 18.03 5.85 -5.21
CA PHE A 142 17.45 5.09 -6.33
C PHE A 142 18.20 5.28 -7.65
N ARG A 143 18.76 6.46 -7.90
CA ARG A 143 19.58 6.69 -9.09
C ARG A 143 20.93 6.00 -9.04
N GLU A 144 21.52 5.88 -7.88
CA GLU A 144 22.83 5.27 -7.66
C GLU A 144 22.77 3.76 -7.42
N GLN A 145 21.57 3.18 -7.28
CA GLN A 145 21.44 1.74 -7.32
C GLN A 145 22.05 1.24 -8.62
N LYS A 146 23.17 0.54 -8.50
CA LYS A 146 23.77 -0.16 -9.62
C LYS A 146 22.82 -1.27 -10.05
N LEU A 147 21.98 -0.98 -11.04
CA LEU A 147 21.44 -2.05 -11.85
C LEU A 147 22.65 -2.85 -12.36
N PRO A 148 22.62 -4.18 -12.28
CA PRO A 148 23.70 -4.96 -12.86
C PRO A 148 23.84 -4.53 -14.31
N THR A 149 25.02 -4.09 -14.67
CA THR A 149 25.37 -3.92 -16.07
C THR A 149 25.24 -5.28 -16.71
N MET A 150 24.20 -5.44 -17.54
CA MET A 150 24.10 -6.60 -18.40
C MET A 150 25.45 -6.79 -19.08
N PRO A 151 26.03 -8.00 -19.10
CA PRO A 151 27.18 -8.24 -19.95
C PRO A 151 26.73 -7.89 -21.37
N VAL A 152 27.36 -6.86 -21.92
CA VAL A 152 27.18 -6.55 -23.32
C VAL A 152 27.88 -7.69 -24.04
N ASP A 153 27.11 -8.63 -24.56
CA ASP A 153 27.62 -9.63 -25.47
C ASP A 153 28.21 -8.88 -26.69
N ILE A 154 29.52 -8.91 -26.75
CA ILE A 154 30.27 -8.38 -27.89
C ILE A 154 30.22 -9.43 -29.01
#